data_9e83ab794f7586e2777a95f238320ef5
#
_entry.id   9e83ab794f7586e2777a95f238320ef5
#
_cell.length_a   1.000
_cell.length_b   1.000
_cell.length_c   1.000
_cell.angle_alpha   90.00
_cell.angle_beta   90.00
_cell.angle_gamma   90.00
#
_symmetry.space_group_name_H-M   'P 1'
#
loop_
_entity.id
_entity.type
_entity.pdbx_description
1 polymer ?
#
loop_
_entity_poly.entity_id
_entity_poly.type
_entity_poly.pdbx_seq_one_letter_code
_entity_poly.pdbx_strand_id
1 'polypeptide(L)'
;LGNATVIYTVVIVAVVWLFHRQSPNQVFAILGAWLVISLRPIEHLFDLIRWVGNRPTLPPRDIVGHLCAYQSPGIVLLRQTDNRPLSCGTVLLLSDEYGPSTAGVVLNEVGRDEGNLVRVLSQPFPEGHVAPVGKPGTAQVVAFTEEQRAAVPILSQITSLCGIVDTDTDLLTLQMEVIDGQELAEGRLVEASIGTATVLYQIIQGVTRDEIVQQKNKYGYVRAAARKIGTWDADAGRFRPVAWLPPINSPVFLRQKEDAPVEPEAVGHFPDTTYHMAYSPSDGVTHNTAILGILGVGKSFLALELVERMLAAGIKVLCLDLTNQYAVQLAAFLDADHEKKLDEQLRAAGEGRQVKPDVEAGGSRPAFRAKVREQLKAFLDPASGRNLRILNPSQFEVSRQDSKPYAGNAAMATLTAAEITAIFSEEALTACQEMGMTDDARLCLVYEEAHTLVPEWNSVAADGDKQATAASARAILQGRKYGLGCLLITQRTANVTKSILNQCNTVFALRSFDETSREFLSNYIGRDYAQVLPTLPQRHAVFFGKASSSSNPVMIRVNDREAFLDAFRAAHPPPPLPRAAAPGEAAAGVQGAADAPEAQGRTRA
;
A
#
# COMPACT_ATOMS: atom_id res chain seq x y z
N LEU A 1 16.86 4.64 -49.01
CA LEU A 1 17.86 5.71 -49.22
C LEU A 1 19.00 5.72 -48.17
N GLY A 2 19.10 4.78 -47.24
CA GLY A 2 20.12 4.76 -46.17
C GLY A 2 21.33 3.84 -46.41
N ASN A 3 21.43 3.19 -47.52
CA ASN A 3 22.57 2.30 -47.78
C ASN A 3 23.74 3.10 -48.35
N ALA A 4 24.83 3.20 -47.60
CA ALA A 4 26.04 3.95 -47.96
C ALA A 4 26.56 3.57 -49.36
N THR A 5 26.52 2.30 -49.76
CA THR A 5 26.95 1.81 -51.07
C THR A 5 26.14 2.43 -52.21
N VAL A 6 24.82 2.58 -52.04
CA VAL A 6 23.95 3.21 -53.03
C VAL A 6 24.30 4.69 -53.19
N ILE A 7 24.50 5.40 -52.08
CA ILE A 7 24.85 6.84 -52.13
C ILE A 7 26.21 7.04 -52.82
N TYR A 8 27.21 6.26 -52.43
CA TYR A 8 28.55 6.34 -53.08
C TYR A 8 28.51 5.94 -54.55
N THR A 9 27.69 4.94 -54.92
CA THR A 9 27.53 4.56 -56.33
C THR A 9 26.98 5.71 -57.16
N VAL A 10 25.93 6.40 -56.65
CA VAL A 10 25.35 7.57 -57.35
C VAL A 10 26.37 8.70 -57.46
N VAL A 11 27.16 8.97 -56.41
CA VAL A 11 28.20 10.00 -56.41
C VAL A 11 29.29 9.65 -57.44
N ILE A 12 29.77 8.42 -57.48
CA ILE A 12 30.83 7.99 -58.40
C ILE A 12 30.34 8.05 -59.85
N VAL A 13 29.14 7.56 -60.12
CA VAL A 13 28.55 7.67 -61.46
C VAL A 13 28.42 9.14 -61.88
N ALA A 14 27.98 10.03 -61.01
CA ALA A 14 27.88 11.45 -61.28
C ALA A 14 29.26 12.08 -61.56
N VAL A 15 30.29 11.76 -60.75
CA VAL A 15 31.66 12.25 -60.95
C VAL A 15 32.23 11.76 -62.26
N VAL A 16 32.07 10.47 -62.60
CA VAL A 16 32.53 9.91 -63.88
C VAL A 16 31.84 10.59 -65.04
N TRP A 17 30.53 10.81 -64.99
CA TRP A 17 29.76 11.47 -66.03
C TRP A 17 30.17 12.95 -66.23
N LEU A 18 30.42 13.67 -65.16
CA LEU A 18 30.79 15.11 -65.20
C LEU A 18 32.22 15.36 -65.67
N PHE A 19 33.19 14.57 -65.23
CA PHE A 19 34.61 14.87 -65.38
C PHE A 19 35.35 13.97 -66.35
N HIS A 20 34.90 12.73 -66.58
CA HIS A 20 35.63 11.75 -67.38
C HIS A 20 34.91 11.21 -68.62
N ARG A 21 33.73 11.75 -68.97
CA ARG A 21 32.92 11.30 -70.15
C ARG A 21 33.65 11.28 -71.47
N GLN A 22 34.69 12.08 -71.61
CA GLN A 22 35.51 12.19 -72.85
C GLN A 22 36.65 11.16 -72.92
N SER A 23 36.89 10.43 -71.85
CA SER A 23 37.99 9.46 -71.70
C SER A 23 37.45 8.05 -71.41
N PRO A 24 36.96 7.31 -72.36
CA PRO A 24 36.26 6.03 -72.08
C PRO A 24 37.06 5.03 -71.33
N ASN A 25 38.39 4.97 -71.52
CA ASN A 25 39.28 4.04 -70.76
C ASN A 25 39.34 4.37 -69.29
N GLN A 26 39.26 5.68 -68.93
CA GLN A 26 39.25 6.09 -67.53
C GLN A 26 37.87 5.80 -66.88
N VAL A 27 36.78 5.98 -67.63
CA VAL A 27 35.42 5.64 -67.22
C VAL A 27 35.35 4.14 -66.87
N PHE A 28 35.80 3.29 -67.77
CA PHE A 28 35.81 1.84 -67.52
C PHE A 28 36.72 1.43 -66.34
N ALA A 29 37.87 2.10 -66.19
CA ALA A 29 38.78 1.83 -65.05
C ALA A 29 38.15 2.21 -63.69
N ILE A 30 37.54 3.41 -63.61
CA ILE A 30 36.94 3.89 -62.37
C ILE A 30 35.70 3.07 -61.98
N LEU A 31 34.79 2.82 -62.96
CA LEU A 31 33.60 1.99 -62.70
C LEU A 31 33.97 0.55 -62.37
N GLY A 32 34.98 -0.02 -63.08
CA GLY A 32 35.49 -1.36 -62.79
C GLY A 32 36.09 -1.46 -61.38
N ALA A 33 36.90 -0.48 -60.99
CA ALA A 33 37.47 -0.44 -59.62
C ALA A 33 36.34 -0.29 -58.58
N TRP A 34 35.35 0.56 -58.83
CA TRP A 34 34.20 0.68 -57.95
C TRP A 34 33.38 -0.60 -57.82
N LEU A 35 33.16 -1.29 -58.95
CA LEU A 35 32.47 -2.58 -58.97
C LEU A 35 33.20 -3.62 -58.11
N VAL A 36 34.53 -3.70 -58.24
CA VAL A 36 35.37 -4.59 -57.45
C VAL A 36 35.27 -4.25 -55.94
N ILE A 37 35.32 -2.96 -55.58
CA ILE A 37 35.18 -2.52 -54.22
C ILE A 37 33.77 -2.80 -53.65
N SER A 38 32.73 -2.53 -54.46
CA SER A 38 31.32 -2.68 -54.04
C SER A 38 30.91 -4.16 -53.87
N LEU A 39 31.46 -5.07 -54.67
CA LEU A 39 31.21 -6.51 -54.54
C LEU A 39 31.95 -7.15 -53.37
N ARG A 40 32.86 -6.42 -52.71
CA ARG A 40 33.67 -6.92 -51.55
C ARG A 40 34.26 -8.35 -51.80
N PRO A 41 34.83 -8.62 -52.97
CA PRO A 41 35.28 -9.97 -53.32
C PRO A 41 36.34 -10.49 -52.33
N ILE A 42 37.09 -9.58 -51.70
CA ILE A 42 38.09 -9.94 -50.72
C ILE A 42 37.43 -10.48 -49.44
N GLU A 43 36.34 -9.83 -48.99
CA GLU A 43 35.61 -10.32 -47.83
C GLU A 43 34.94 -11.67 -48.11
N HIS A 44 34.33 -11.83 -49.27
CA HIS A 44 33.75 -13.10 -49.68
C HIS A 44 34.81 -14.18 -49.93
N LEU A 45 36.01 -13.82 -50.39
CA LEU A 45 37.12 -14.75 -50.49
C LEU A 45 37.65 -15.18 -49.14
N PHE A 46 37.74 -14.25 -48.16
CA PHE A 46 38.08 -14.58 -46.80
C PHE A 46 37.02 -15.45 -46.12
N ASP A 47 35.75 -15.16 -46.39
CA ASP A 47 34.64 -15.97 -45.89
C ASP A 47 34.62 -17.35 -46.55
N LEU A 48 34.94 -17.43 -47.86
CA LEU A 48 35.09 -18.69 -48.56
C LEU A 48 36.30 -19.50 -48.04
N ILE A 49 37.46 -18.86 -47.81
CA ILE A 49 38.65 -19.49 -47.25
C ILE A 49 38.37 -19.93 -45.81
N ARG A 50 37.69 -19.13 -45.02
CA ARG A 50 37.20 -19.53 -43.67
C ARG A 50 36.23 -20.71 -43.76
N TRP A 51 35.29 -20.68 -44.75
CA TRP A 51 34.33 -21.76 -44.95
C TRP A 51 35.02 -23.07 -45.45
N VAL A 52 36.01 -22.99 -46.34
CA VAL A 52 36.79 -24.15 -46.78
C VAL A 52 37.77 -24.64 -45.71
N GLY A 53 38.36 -23.74 -44.94
CA GLY A 53 39.26 -24.07 -43.81
C GLY A 53 38.55 -24.58 -42.59
N ASN A 54 37.36 -24.06 -42.31
CA ASN A 54 36.44 -24.55 -41.29
C ASN A 54 35.36 -25.39 -42.00
N ARG A 55 35.68 -26.64 -42.35
CA ARG A 55 34.58 -27.60 -42.50
C ARG A 55 33.79 -27.53 -41.22
N PRO A 56 32.44 -27.33 -41.25
CA PRO A 56 31.66 -27.36 -40.04
C PRO A 56 31.80 -28.75 -39.43
N THR A 57 32.77 -28.93 -38.54
CA THR A 57 32.61 -29.89 -37.49
C THR A 57 31.35 -29.46 -36.81
N LEU A 58 30.29 -30.30 -36.86
CA LEU A 58 29.07 -30.08 -36.09
C LEU A 58 29.49 -29.55 -34.73
N PRO A 59 29.02 -28.37 -34.29
CA PRO A 59 29.43 -27.85 -33.01
C PRO A 59 29.17 -28.94 -31.96
N PRO A 60 30.01 -29.07 -30.95
CA PRO A 60 29.74 -29.97 -29.86
C PRO A 60 28.30 -29.80 -29.46
N ARG A 61 27.56 -30.88 -29.27
CA ARG A 61 26.09 -30.87 -29.01
C ARG A 61 25.63 -29.86 -27.96
N ASP A 62 26.57 -29.37 -27.16
CA ASP A 62 26.30 -28.44 -26.04
C ASP A 62 26.40 -26.96 -26.42
N ILE A 63 27.01 -26.59 -27.56
CA ILE A 63 27.12 -25.19 -28.02
C ILE A 63 25.83 -24.81 -28.77
N VAL A 64 25.12 -23.78 -28.26
CA VAL A 64 23.87 -23.30 -28.83
C VAL A 64 24.03 -22.01 -29.64
N GLY A 65 25.10 -21.26 -29.42
CA GLY A 65 25.34 -20.02 -30.13
C GLY A 65 26.67 -19.36 -29.80
N HIS A 66 26.94 -18.26 -30.51
CA HIS A 66 28.08 -17.36 -30.30
C HIS A 66 27.66 -16.05 -29.69
N LEU A 67 28.48 -15.51 -28.78
CA LEU A 67 28.27 -14.17 -28.22
C LEU A 67 28.55 -13.13 -29.32
N CYS A 68 27.60 -12.24 -29.56
CA CYS A 68 27.70 -11.24 -30.63
C CYS A 68 27.81 -9.82 -30.10
N ALA A 69 27.12 -9.49 -29.00
CA ALA A 69 27.11 -8.15 -28.46
C ALA A 69 26.69 -8.18 -26.99
N TYR A 70 27.00 -7.09 -26.29
CA TYR A 70 26.65 -6.86 -24.88
C TYR A 70 25.78 -5.62 -24.79
N GLN A 71 24.67 -5.71 -24.06
CA GLN A 71 23.87 -4.60 -23.60
C GLN A 71 24.14 -4.42 -22.11
N SER A 72 25.16 -3.62 -21.80
CA SER A 72 25.57 -3.41 -20.40
C SER A 72 24.52 -2.65 -19.59
N PRO A 73 24.32 -2.99 -18.32
CA PRO A 73 24.86 -4.18 -17.65
C PRO A 73 23.99 -5.44 -17.87
N GLY A 74 24.59 -6.60 -17.80
CA GLY A 74 23.90 -7.86 -17.57
C GLY A 74 23.17 -8.52 -18.74
N ILE A 75 23.04 -7.92 -19.91
CA ILE A 75 22.41 -8.54 -21.09
C ILE A 75 23.45 -8.88 -22.16
N VAL A 76 23.40 -10.10 -22.65
CA VAL A 76 24.23 -10.61 -23.75
C VAL A 76 23.32 -11.03 -24.91
N LEU A 77 23.72 -10.67 -26.12
CA LEU A 77 23.06 -11.08 -27.36
C LEU A 77 23.82 -12.24 -27.97
N LEU A 78 23.10 -13.33 -28.25
CA LEU A 78 23.62 -14.53 -28.88
C LEU A 78 23.11 -14.63 -30.31
N ARG A 79 24.02 -15.02 -31.23
CA ARG A 79 23.64 -15.56 -32.53
C ARG A 79 23.55 -17.06 -32.42
N GLN A 80 22.36 -17.61 -32.54
CA GLN A 80 22.13 -19.04 -32.48
C GLN A 80 22.80 -19.74 -33.66
N THR A 81 23.43 -20.88 -33.41
CA THR A 81 24.16 -21.66 -34.43
C THR A 81 23.41 -22.91 -34.89
N ASP A 82 22.37 -23.29 -34.19
CA ASP A 82 21.51 -24.42 -34.54
C ASP A 82 20.02 -24.03 -34.46
N ASN A 83 19.14 -24.90 -34.98
CA ASN A 83 17.70 -24.66 -35.00
C ASN A 83 16.97 -25.16 -33.76
N ARG A 84 17.67 -25.44 -32.65
CA ARG A 84 17.02 -25.84 -31.39
C ARG A 84 16.29 -24.64 -30.78
N PRO A 85 15.00 -24.74 -30.45
CA PRO A 85 14.33 -23.65 -29.82
C PRO A 85 14.93 -23.39 -28.42
N LEU A 86 15.39 -22.18 -28.17
CA LEU A 86 15.84 -21.71 -26.87
C LEU A 86 14.65 -21.03 -26.18
N SER A 87 13.91 -21.81 -25.41
CA SER A 87 12.78 -21.26 -24.65
C SER A 87 13.26 -20.31 -23.54
N CYS A 88 12.40 -19.36 -23.19
CA CYS A 88 12.59 -18.52 -22.01
C CYS A 88 12.89 -19.40 -20.77
N GLY A 89 13.84 -18.96 -19.93
CA GLY A 89 14.29 -19.72 -18.76
C GLY A 89 15.34 -20.79 -19.08
N THR A 90 15.75 -21.01 -20.34
CA THR A 90 16.85 -21.93 -20.64
C THR A 90 18.15 -21.41 -20.02
N VAL A 91 18.82 -22.28 -19.27
CA VAL A 91 20.06 -21.96 -18.55
C VAL A 91 21.28 -22.25 -19.42
N LEU A 92 22.19 -21.29 -19.50
CA LEU A 92 23.37 -21.32 -20.32
C LEU A 92 24.62 -20.95 -19.53
N LEU A 93 25.77 -21.52 -19.94
CA LEU A 93 27.09 -21.01 -19.60
C LEU A 93 27.54 -20.06 -20.72
N LEU A 94 27.84 -18.83 -20.38
CA LEU A 94 28.37 -17.82 -21.30
C LEU A 94 29.89 -17.71 -21.06
N SER A 95 30.69 -18.00 -22.05
CA SER A 95 32.15 -17.93 -21.95
C SER A 95 32.66 -16.82 -22.86
N ASP A 96 33.10 -15.72 -22.26
CA ASP A 96 33.68 -14.58 -22.98
C ASP A 96 35.07 -14.98 -23.54
N GLU A 97 35.51 -14.28 -24.58
CA GLU A 97 36.85 -14.48 -25.16
C GLU A 97 37.97 -14.02 -24.21
N TYR A 98 37.70 -12.98 -23.42
CA TYR A 98 38.68 -12.28 -22.58
C TYR A 98 38.29 -12.18 -21.11
N GLY A 99 37.13 -12.70 -20.73
CA GLY A 99 36.58 -12.59 -19.39
C GLY A 99 36.26 -13.94 -18.74
N PRO A 100 35.85 -13.90 -17.47
CA PRO A 100 35.39 -15.12 -16.79
C PRO A 100 34.07 -15.61 -17.38
N SER A 101 33.82 -16.90 -17.31
CA SER A 101 32.52 -17.47 -17.65
C SER A 101 31.45 -17.00 -16.69
N THR A 102 30.25 -16.74 -17.21
CA THR A 102 29.08 -16.25 -16.44
C THR A 102 27.89 -17.20 -16.62
N ALA A 103 27.00 -17.22 -15.66
CA ALA A 103 25.71 -17.89 -15.80
C ALA A 103 24.77 -17.04 -16.65
N GLY A 104 24.01 -17.65 -17.56
CA GLY A 104 23.06 -17.00 -18.42
C GLY A 104 21.68 -17.64 -18.34
N VAL A 105 20.64 -16.83 -18.47
CA VAL A 105 19.25 -17.26 -18.61
C VAL A 105 18.64 -16.61 -19.84
N VAL A 106 18.11 -17.43 -20.74
CA VAL A 106 17.45 -16.95 -21.96
C VAL A 106 16.19 -16.15 -21.59
N LEU A 107 16.08 -14.94 -22.11
CA LEU A 107 14.89 -14.08 -21.92
C LEU A 107 13.92 -14.24 -23.10
N ASN A 108 14.37 -13.88 -24.30
CA ASN A 108 13.55 -13.87 -25.50
C ASN A 108 14.42 -13.78 -26.77
N GLU A 109 13.75 -13.85 -27.92
CA GLU A 109 14.36 -13.61 -29.22
C GLU A 109 14.03 -12.19 -29.70
N VAL A 110 15.01 -11.54 -30.32
CA VAL A 110 14.87 -10.20 -30.92
C VAL A 110 15.31 -10.26 -32.36
N GLY A 111 14.39 -9.93 -33.28
CA GLY A 111 14.71 -9.78 -34.69
C GLY A 111 15.51 -8.50 -34.94
N ARG A 112 16.69 -8.62 -35.57
CA ARG A 112 17.50 -7.49 -36.07
C ARG A 112 17.78 -7.66 -37.55
N ASP A 113 18.29 -6.62 -38.23
CA ASP A 113 18.66 -6.69 -39.66
C ASP A 113 19.71 -7.77 -39.92
N GLU A 114 20.52 -8.11 -38.93
CA GLU A 114 21.57 -9.14 -38.97
C GLU A 114 21.03 -10.57 -38.72
N GLY A 115 19.73 -10.72 -38.47
CA GLY A 115 19.05 -11.97 -38.17
C GLY A 115 18.45 -12.00 -36.74
N ASN A 116 17.88 -13.15 -36.39
CA ASN A 116 17.34 -13.34 -35.04
C ASN A 116 18.48 -13.53 -34.04
N LEU A 117 18.45 -12.71 -33.00
CA LEU A 117 19.35 -12.79 -31.85
C LEU A 117 18.57 -13.20 -30.60
N VAL A 118 19.23 -13.96 -29.73
CA VAL A 118 18.66 -14.35 -28.42
C VAL A 118 19.20 -13.42 -27.36
N ARG A 119 18.32 -12.80 -26.56
CA ARG A 119 18.70 -12.01 -25.39
C ARG A 119 18.86 -12.95 -24.20
N VAL A 120 20.00 -12.85 -23.52
CA VAL A 120 20.35 -13.65 -22.36
C VAL A 120 20.72 -12.73 -21.21
N LEU A 121 20.07 -12.91 -20.07
CA LEU A 121 20.45 -12.28 -18.81
C LEU A 121 21.70 -12.98 -18.29
N SER A 122 22.76 -12.24 -18.07
CA SER A 122 24.07 -12.74 -17.62
C SER A 122 24.37 -12.29 -16.20
N GLN A 123 24.83 -13.19 -15.36
CA GLN A 123 25.25 -12.89 -14.00
C GLN A 123 26.59 -13.60 -13.69
N PRO A 124 27.58 -12.88 -13.13
CA PRO A 124 28.87 -13.48 -12.77
C PRO A 124 28.73 -14.42 -11.57
N PHE A 125 29.60 -15.40 -11.48
CA PHE A 125 29.77 -16.19 -10.27
C PHE A 125 30.46 -15.31 -9.20
N PRO A 126 30.01 -15.39 -7.94
CA PRO A 126 30.64 -14.64 -6.85
C PRO A 126 32.09 -15.06 -6.62
N GLU A 127 32.87 -14.16 -6.02
CA GLU A 127 34.24 -14.45 -5.61
C GLU A 127 34.30 -15.72 -4.74
N GLY A 128 35.25 -16.60 -5.03
CA GLY A 128 35.42 -17.89 -4.33
C GLY A 128 34.66 -19.07 -4.93
N HIS A 129 33.76 -18.84 -5.91
CA HIS A 129 33.08 -19.92 -6.62
C HIS A 129 33.73 -20.19 -7.98
N VAL A 130 34.00 -21.46 -8.29
CA VAL A 130 34.62 -21.84 -9.55
C VAL A 130 33.57 -21.92 -10.65
N ALA A 131 33.64 -20.98 -11.60
CA ALA A 131 32.83 -21.03 -12.81
C ALA A 131 33.22 -22.26 -13.67
N PRO A 132 32.24 -22.94 -14.32
CA PRO A 132 32.57 -23.94 -15.32
C PRO A 132 33.41 -23.34 -16.46
N VAL A 133 34.31 -24.12 -17.04
CA VAL A 133 35.13 -23.68 -18.17
C VAL A 133 34.41 -24.07 -19.47
N GLY A 134 34.00 -23.05 -20.24
CA GLY A 134 33.41 -23.23 -21.54
C GLY A 134 34.36 -22.86 -22.70
N LYS A 135 33.91 -23.05 -23.92
CA LYS A 135 34.67 -22.62 -25.11
C LYS A 135 34.53 -21.09 -25.26
N PRO A 136 35.65 -20.34 -25.36
CA PRO A 136 35.60 -18.88 -25.51
C PRO A 136 34.71 -18.41 -26.67
N GLY A 137 33.99 -17.31 -26.46
CA GLY A 137 33.08 -16.69 -27.43
C GLY A 137 31.76 -17.45 -27.65
N THR A 138 31.44 -18.47 -26.81
CA THR A 138 30.27 -19.32 -27.01
C THR A 138 29.32 -19.35 -25.82
N ALA A 139 28.06 -19.69 -26.12
CA ALA A 139 27.03 -20.04 -25.16
C ALA A 139 26.78 -21.56 -25.21
N GLN A 140 26.77 -22.20 -24.06
CA GLN A 140 26.65 -23.66 -23.92
C GLN A 140 25.55 -24.03 -22.94
N VAL A 141 24.80 -25.11 -23.24
CA VAL A 141 23.91 -25.73 -22.27
C VAL A 141 24.75 -26.61 -21.34
N VAL A 142 24.79 -26.29 -20.06
CA VAL A 142 25.59 -26.97 -19.04
C VAL A 142 24.73 -27.32 -17.84
N ALA A 143 24.96 -28.50 -17.25
CA ALA A 143 24.39 -28.82 -15.95
C ALA A 143 25.27 -28.20 -14.86
N PHE A 144 24.73 -27.19 -14.17
CA PHE A 144 25.38 -26.58 -13.02
C PHE A 144 25.22 -27.46 -11.77
N THR A 145 26.27 -27.52 -10.94
CA THR A 145 26.20 -28.17 -9.63
C THR A 145 25.25 -27.40 -8.69
N GLU A 146 24.76 -28.06 -7.64
CA GLU A 146 23.90 -27.41 -6.63
C GLU A 146 24.60 -26.21 -5.98
N GLU A 147 25.90 -26.30 -5.71
CA GLU A 147 26.70 -25.21 -5.17
C GLU A 147 26.74 -24.01 -6.14
N GLN A 148 26.97 -24.27 -7.44
CA GLN A 148 26.98 -23.23 -8.47
C GLN A 148 25.59 -22.59 -8.65
N ARG A 149 24.53 -23.41 -8.58
CA ARG A 149 23.14 -22.90 -8.63
C ARG A 149 22.82 -22.00 -7.44
N ALA A 150 23.15 -22.43 -6.23
CA ALA A 150 22.91 -21.68 -5.01
C ALA A 150 23.67 -20.35 -4.97
N ALA A 151 24.87 -20.30 -5.58
CA ALA A 151 25.71 -19.10 -5.57
C ALA A 151 25.22 -17.98 -6.48
N VAL A 152 24.43 -18.29 -7.54
CA VAL A 152 23.99 -17.30 -8.54
C VAL A 152 22.48 -17.12 -8.49
N PRO A 153 21.96 -15.94 -8.09
CA PRO A 153 20.51 -15.69 -7.93
C PRO A 153 19.65 -16.07 -9.14
N ILE A 154 20.06 -15.76 -10.38
CA ILE A 154 19.28 -16.15 -11.56
C ILE A 154 19.21 -17.68 -11.79
N LEU A 155 20.07 -18.47 -11.16
CA LEU A 155 20.01 -19.92 -11.21
C LEU A 155 19.21 -20.50 -10.04
N SER A 156 19.42 -19.97 -8.83
CA SER A 156 18.75 -20.46 -7.61
C SER A 156 17.26 -20.10 -7.59
N GLN A 157 16.88 -18.96 -8.16
CA GLN A 157 15.51 -18.44 -8.17
C GLN A 157 14.91 -18.40 -9.58
N ILE A 158 15.36 -19.25 -10.49
CA ILE A 158 14.93 -19.22 -11.89
C ILE A 158 13.41 -19.35 -12.07
N THR A 159 12.76 -20.15 -11.25
CA THR A 159 11.29 -20.34 -11.28
C THR A 159 10.51 -19.10 -10.82
N SER A 160 11.17 -18.18 -10.15
CA SER A 160 10.60 -16.92 -9.66
C SER A 160 11.02 -15.72 -10.51
N LEU A 161 11.91 -15.91 -11.50
CA LEU A 161 12.35 -14.84 -12.39
C LEU A 161 11.18 -14.39 -13.26
N CYS A 162 10.62 -13.22 -12.97
CA CYS A 162 9.46 -12.69 -13.69
C CYS A 162 9.78 -11.50 -14.59
N GLY A 163 10.94 -10.85 -14.42
CA GLY A 163 11.30 -9.68 -15.22
C GLY A 163 12.72 -9.20 -15.01
N ILE A 164 13.04 -8.11 -15.68
CA ILE A 164 14.26 -7.33 -15.50
C ILE A 164 13.92 -5.87 -15.29
N VAL A 165 14.77 -5.16 -14.56
CA VAL A 165 14.64 -3.71 -14.34
C VAL A 165 14.75 -2.96 -15.66
N ASP A 166 13.75 -2.12 -15.95
CA ASP A 166 13.64 -1.34 -17.18
C ASP A 166 13.99 0.14 -16.94
N THR A 167 14.10 0.89 -18.02
CA THR A 167 14.29 2.35 -18.01
C THR A 167 13.17 3.07 -17.24
N ASP A 168 13.38 4.33 -16.87
CA ASP A 168 12.45 5.15 -16.07
C ASP A 168 12.19 4.62 -14.65
N THR A 169 12.98 3.65 -14.15
CA THR A 169 13.01 3.29 -12.73
C THR A 169 13.54 4.45 -11.91
N ASP A 170 12.79 4.85 -10.89
CA ASP A 170 13.15 5.96 -9.99
C ASP A 170 13.28 5.49 -8.53
N LEU A 171 13.45 6.43 -7.59
CA LEU A 171 13.62 6.14 -6.17
C LEU A 171 12.40 5.47 -5.52
N LEU A 172 11.20 5.65 -6.08
CA LEU A 172 9.93 5.18 -5.52
C LEU A 172 9.30 4.08 -6.36
N THR A 173 9.60 4.04 -7.66
CA THR A 173 8.93 3.15 -8.60
C THR A 173 9.94 2.34 -9.40
N LEU A 174 9.81 1.03 -9.33
CA LEU A 174 10.48 0.09 -10.21
C LEU A 174 9.67 -0.05 -11.49
N GLN A 175 10.29 0.20 -12.64
CA GLN A 175 9.78 -0.22 -13.93
C GLN A 175 10.47 -1.52 -14.31
N MET A 176 9.72 -2.48 -14.81
CA MET A 176 10.28 -3.76 -15.22
C MET A 176 9.71 -4.23 -16.55
N GLU A 177 10.56 -4.77 -17.41
CA GLU A 177 10.17 -5.58 -18.55
C GLU A 177 9.76 -6.96 -18.01
N VAL A 178 8.53 -7.37 -18.30
CA VAL A 178 7.99 -8.66 -17.86
C VAL A 178 8.47 -9.76 -18.82
N ILE A 179 9.08 -10.79 -18.28
CA ILE A 179 9.57 -11.96 -19.01
C ILE A 179 8.58 -13.11 -18.88
N ASP A 180 8.13 -13.38 -17.65
CA ASP A 180 7.07 -14.33 -17.36
C ASP A 180 6.00 -13.65 -16.51
N GLY A 181 4.81 -13.54 -17.09
CA GLY A 181 3.66 -12.86 -16.47
C GLY A 181 2.59 -13.81 -15.91
N GLN A 182 2.80 -15.14 -15.94
CA GLN A 182 1.73 -16.09 -15.63
C GLN A 182 1.14 -15.93 -14.23
N GLU A 183 1.96 -15.55 -13.25
CA GLU A 183 1.51 -15.36 -11.86
C GLU A 183 1.53 -13.88 -11.41
N LEU A 184 1.84 -12.96 -12.31
CA LEU A 184 1.84 -11.54 -11.99
C LEU A 184 0.41 -11.04 -11.85
N ALA A 185 0.17 -10.35 -10.75
CA ALA A 185 -1.11 -9.69 -10.47
C ALA A 185 -0.86 -8.41 -9.68
N GLU A 186 -1.84 -7.53 -9.74
CA GLU A 186 -1.86 -6.33 -8.93
C GLU A 186 -1.82 -6.66 -7.43
N GLY A 187 -0.96 -5.95 -6.68
CA GLY A 187 -0.74 -6.21 -5.26
C GLY A 187 0.31 -7.27 -4.93
N ARG A 188 0.74 -8.10 -5.89
CA ARG A 188 1.80 -9.09 -5.69
C ARG A 188 3.15 -8.42 -5.42
N LEU A 189 3.98 -9.09 -4.64
CA LEU A 189 5.33 -8.62 -4.33
C LEU A 189 6.36 -9.19 -5.29
N VAL A 190 7.24 -8.31 -5.72
CA VAL A 190 8.47 -8.65 -6.45
C VAL A 190 9.68 -8.13 -5.69
N GLU A 191 10.83 -8.75 -5.91
CA GLU A 191 12.08 -8.34 -5.30
C GLU A 191 13.17 -8.06 -6.33
N ALA A 192 13.99 -7.05 -6.04
CA ALA A 192 15.19 -6.72 -6.79
C ALA A 192 16.32 -6.34 -5.83
N SER A 193 17.55 -6.61 -6.25
CA SER A 193 18.73 -6.33 -5.42
C SER A 193 19.23 -4.90 -5.62
N ILE A 194 19.55 -4.22 -4.52
CA ILE A 194 20.26 -2.93 -4.51
C ILE A 194 21.53 -3.10 -3.68
N GLY A 195 22.66 -3.26 -4.34
CA GLY A 195 23.88 -3.70 -3.68
C GLY A 195 23.71 -5.08 -3.06
N THR A 196 23.87 -5.20 -1.74
CA THR A 196 23.66 -6.45 -0.99
C THR A 196 22.26 -6.59 -0.41
N ALA A 197 21.41 -5.56 -0.52
CA ALA A 197 20.08 -5.55 0.05
C ALA A 197 19.05 -6.10 -0.94
N THR A 198 18.18 -6.99 -0.49
CA THR A 198 16.98 -7.42 -1.22
C THR A 198 15.86 -6.45 -0.89
N VAL A 199 15.34 -5.77 -1.90
CA VAL A 199 14.29 -4.74 -1.76
C VAL A 199 13.00 -5.26 -2.37
N LEU A 200 11.93 -5.17 -1.60
CA LEU A 200 10.59 -5.54 -2.01
C LEU A 200 9.85 -4.38 -2.66
N TYR A 201 9.13 -4.70 -3.72
CA TYR A 201 8.28 -3.79 -4.47
C TYR A 201 6.90 -4.43 -4.66
N GLN A 202 5.85 -3.63 -4.68
CA GLN A 202 4.48 -4.08 -4.92
C GLN A 202 4.01 -3.68 -6.30
N ILE A 203 3.54 -4.64 -7.10
CA ILE A 203 3.02 -4.39 -8.45
C ILE A 203 1.74 -3.56 -8.36
N ILE A 204 1.69 -2.46 -9.11
CA ILE A 204 0.55 -1.53 -9.14
C ILE A 204 -0.02 -1.32 -10.54
N GLN A 205 0.74 -1.65 -11.58
CA GLN A 205 0.30 -1.41 -12.96
C GLN A 205 1.01 -2.34 -13.94
N GLY A 206 0.32 -2.71 -15.02
CA GLY A 206 0.88 -3.38 -16.19
C GLY A 206 0.41 -2.70 -17.47
N VAL A 207 1.32 -2.51 -18.44
CA VAL A 207 1.04 -1.88 -19.72
C VAL A 207 1.77 -2.63 -20.84
N THR A 208 1.07 -2.92 -21.94
CA THR A 208 1.71 -3.44 -23.15
C THR A 208 2.35 -2.29 -23.93
N ARG A 209 3.61 -2.45 -24.31
CA ARG A 209 4.37 -1.48 -25.09
C ARG A 209 4.96 -2.12 -26.34
N ASP A 210 5.26 -1.30 -27.35
CA ASP A 210 6.09 -1.67 -28.48
C ASP A 210 7.25 -0.69 -28.62
N GLU A 211 8.40 -1.19 -29.03
CA GLU A 211 9.59 -0.40 -29.31
C GLU A 211 10.09 -0.69 -30.73
N ILE A 212 10.51 0.34 -31.43
CA ILE A 212 11.11 0.20 -32.75
C ILE A 212 12.60 -0.09 -32.57
N VAL A 213 12.99 -1.35 -32.74
CA VAL A 213 14.38 -1.81 -32.58
C VAL A 213 15.23 -1.38 -33.78
N GLN A 214 14.66 -1.45 -35.00
CA GLN A 214 15.25 -0.97 -36.24
C GLN A 214 14.14 -0.64 -37.26
N GLN A 215 14.48 -0.06 -38.42
CA GLN A 215 13.56 0.55 -39.41
C GLN A 215 12.27 -0.26 -39.71
N LYS A 216 12.25 -1.57 -39.51
CA LYS A 216 11.06 -2.42 -39.77
C LYS A 216 10.72 -3.40 -38.64
N ASN A 217 11.61 -3.55 -37.67
CA ASN A 217 11.44 -4.52 -36.62
C ASN A 217 10.93 -3.83 -35.35
N LYS A 218 9.76 -4.25 -34.90
CA LYS A 218 9.16 -3.84 -33.62
C LYS A 218 9.34 -4.97 -32.60
N TYR A 219 9.60 -4.57 -31.38
CA TYR A 219 9.63 -5.45 -30.24
C TYR A 219 8.48 -5.08 -29.30
N GLY A 220 7.52 -6.01 -29.16
CA GLY A 220 6.40 -5.84 -28.23
C GLY A 220 6.71 -6.53 -26.91
N TYR A 221 6.47 -5.85 -25.80
CA TYR A 221 6.70 -6.38 -24.46
C TYR A 221 5.67 -5.85 -23.45
N VAL A 222 5.56 -6.51 -22.34
CA VAL A 222 4.75 -6.06 -21.21
C VAL A 222 5.67 -5.34 -20.22
N ARG A 223 5.30 -4.13 -19.84
CA ARG A 223 5.97 -3.35 -18.80
C ARG A 223 5.10 -3.32 -17.57
N ALA A 224 5.66 -3.66 -16.41
CA ALA A 224 5.00 -3.51 -15.13
C ALA A 224 5.67 -2.41 -14.30
N ALA A 225 4.85 -1.70 -13.53
CA ALA A 225 5.30 -0.73 -12.53
C ALA A 225 5.04 -1.29 -11.13
N ALA A 226 6.05 -1.19 -10.26
CA ALA A 226 5.94 -1.65 -8.87
C ALA A 226 6.46 -0.59 -7.90
N ARG A 227 5.71 -0.33 -6.82
CA ARG A 227 6.08 0.64 -5.79
C ARG A 227 7.02 0.03 -4.77
N LYS A 228 8.07 0.79 -4.43
CA LYS A 228 9.04 0.41 -3.41
C LYS A 228 8.40 0.34 -2.03
N ILE A 229 8.63 -0.78 -1.34
CA ILE A 229 8.26 -0.95 0.06
C ILE A 229 9.50 -0.80 0.94
N GLY A 230 10.56 -1.53 0.66
CA GLY A 230 11.80 -1.55 1.43
C GLY A 230 12.34 -2.95 1.64
N THR A 231 13.26 -3.10 2.58
CA THR A 231 13.80 -4.39 3.01
C THR A 231 13.07 -4.85 4.26
N TRP A 232 12.61 -6.10 4.28
CA TRP A 232 11.97 -6.68 5.45
C TRP A 232 12.97 -6.93 6.58
N ASP A 233 12.66 -6.40 7.75
CA ASP A 233 13.37 -6.65 8.99
C ASP A 233 12.56 -7.62 9.86
N ALA A 234 12.96 -8.89 9.85
CA ALA A 234 12.25 -9.96 10.56
C ALA A 234 12.22 -9.76 12.08
N ASP A 235 13.29 -9.19 12.65
CA ASP A 235 13.38 -8.96 14.10
C ASP A 235 12.44 -7.85 14.57
N ALA A 236 12.28 -6.82 13.73
CA ALA A 236 11.43 -5.67 14.04
C ALA A 236 10.00 -5.81 13.48
N GLY A 237 9.70 -6.84 12.65
CA GLY A 237 8.41 -7.03 12.00
C GLY A 237 7.97 -5.84 11.13
N ARG A 238 8.90 -5.15 10.49
CA ARG A 238 8.63 -3.94 9.70
C ARG A 238 9.57 -3.77 8.52
N PHE A 239 9.17 -2.94 7.57
CA PHE A 239 10.03 -2.58 6.44
C PHE A 239 10.97 -1.43 6.79
N ARG A 240 12.26 -1.60 6.45
CA ARG A 240 13.26 -0.53 6.48
C ARG A 240 13.36 0.14 5.11
N PRO A 241 13.35 1.47 5.03
CA PRO A 241 13.51 2.18 3.78
C PRO A 241 14.90 1.97 3.19
N VAL A 242 14.98 1.87 1.84
CA VAL A 242 16.22 1.83 1.09
C VAL A 242 16.31 3.07 0.19
N ALA A 243 17.38 3.81 0.33
CA ALA A 243 17.52 5.15 -0.27
C ALA A 243 17.97 5.16 -1.74
N TRP A 244 18.15 4.00 -2.40
CA TRP A 244 18.63 3.94 -3.79
C TRP A 244 17.73 3.07 -4.66
N LEU A 245 18.11 2.88 -5.92
CA LEU A 245 17.37 2.13 -6.94
C LEU A 245 18.26 0.99 -7.50
N PRO A 246 17.65 -0.09 -8.04
CA PRO A 246 18.39 -1.17 -8.68
C PRO A 246 18.96 -0.72 -10.02
N PRO A 247 20.11 -1.28 -10.46
CA PRO A 247 20.64 -1.05 -11.79
C PRO A 247 19.68 -1.56 -12.88
N ILE A 248 19.72 -0.92 -14.05
CA ILE A 248 18.99 -1.41 -15.23
C ILE A 248 19.39 -2.86 -15.56
N ASN A 249 18.48 -3.64 -16.14
CA ASN A 249 18.63 -5.06 -16.46
C ASN A 249 18.90 -5.99 -15.26
N SER A 250 18.80 -5.48 -14.01
CA SER A 250 18.86 -6.37 -12.84
C SER A 250 17.68 -7.34 -12.85
N PRO A 251 17.86 -8.60 -12.43
CA PRO A 251 16.76 -9.56 -12.34
C PRO A 251 15.72 -9.12 -11.30
N VAL A 252 14.48 -9.39 -11.62
CA VAL A 252 13.32 -9.18 -10.75
C VAL A 252 12.64 -10.52 -10.52
N PHE A 253 12.47 -10.89 -9.26
CA PHE A 253 11.90 -12.16 -8.85
C PHE A 253 10.53 -11.97 -8.21
N LEU A 254 9.56 -12.80 -8.58
CA LEU A 254 8.25 -12.84 -7.96
C LEU A 254 8.33 -13.59 -6.63
N ARG A 255 7.79 -13.01 -5.56
CA ARG A 255 7.65 -13.75 -4.29
C ARG A 255 6.64 -14.86 -4.44
N GLN A 256 7.00 -16.03 -3.94
CA GLN A 256 6.12 -17.21 -3.98
C GLN A 256 4.87 -16.98 -3.13
N LYS A 257 3.79 -17.64 -3.50
CA LYS A 257 2.55 -17.62 -2.72
C LYS A 257 2.74 -18.42 -1.44
N GLU A 258 2.42 -17.77 -0.34
CA GLU A 258 2.46 -18.36 0.99
C GLU A 258 1.17 -18.00 1.72
N ASP A 259 0.55 -18.99 2.36
CA ASP A 259 -0.59 -18.73 3.24
C ASP A 259 -0.09 -18.16 4.56
N ALA A 260 -0.56 -16.97 4.89
CA ALA A 260 -0.21 -16.30 6.13
C ALA A 260 -1.24 -16.60 7.22
N PRO A 261 -0.82 -17.07 8.41
CA PRO A 261 -1.69 -17.06 9.59
C PRO A 261 -2.00 -15.61 9.99
N VAL A 262 -3.13 -15.41 10.67
CA VAL A 262 -3.44 -14.10 11.23
C VAL A 262 -2.56 -13.86 12.45
N GLU A 263 -1.66 -12.91 12.34
CA GLU A 263 -0.82 -12.46 13.44
C GLU A 263 -1.64 -11.51 14.35
N PRO A 264 -1.63 -11.67 15.69
CA PRO A 264 -2.43 -10.84 16.58
C PRO A 264 -2.19 -9.33 16.41
N GLU A 265 -0.95 -8.92 16.17
CA GLU A 265 -0.59 -7.51 16.01
C GLU A 265 -0.80 -6.96 14.58
N ALA A 266 -1.02 -7.83 13.60
CA ALA A 266 -1.18 -7.44 12.21
C ALA A 266 -2.62 -7.08 11.86
N VAL A 267 -2.83 -5.95 11.19
CA VAL A 267 -4.13 -5.53 10.64
C VAL A 267 -4.42 -6.17 9.28
N GLY A 268 -3.43 -6.80 8.71
CA GLY A 268 -3.48 -7.50 7.44
C GLY A 268 -2.08 -7.86 6.95
N HIS A 269 -2.00 -8.40 5.76
CA HIS A 269 -0.75 -8.83 5.14
C HIS A 269 -0.74 -8.49 3.65
N PHE A 270 0.44 -8.47 3.05
CA PHE A 270 0.54 -8.36 1.60
C PHE A 270 -0.11 -9.58 0.94
N PRO A 271 -0.88 -9.38 -0.14
CA PRO A 271 -1.58 -10.49 -0.79
C PRO A 271 -0.65 -11.67 -1.11
N ASP A 272 -1.11 -12.87 -0.74
CA ASP A 272 -0.42 -14.15 -0.96
C ASP A 272 1.01 -14.22 -0.39
N THR A 273 1.28 -13.56 0.72
CA THR A 273 2.59 -13.61 1.41
C THR A 273 2.43 -13.63 2.92
N THR A 274 3.50 -14.01 3.63
CA THR A 274 3.58 -13.97 5.11
C THR A 274 3.97 -12.60 5.65
N TYR A 275 4.29 -11.62 4.80
CA TYR A 275 4.62 -10.27 5.25
C TYR A 275 3.39 -9.55 5.77
N HIS A 276 3.40 -9.23 7.04
CA HIS A 276 2.28 -8.59 7.72
C HIS A 276 2.47 -7.08 7.90
N MET A 277 1.36 -6.39 8.13
CA MET A 277 1.32 -4.96 8.40
C MET A 277 0.70 -4.71 9.76
N ALA A 278 1.45 -4.08 10.64
CA ALA A 278 0.96 -3.70 11.97
C ALA A 278 0.27 -2.32 11.93
N TYR A 279 -0.68 -2.15 12.86
CA TYR A 279 -1.37 -0.89 13.13
C TYR A 279 -1.11 -0.45 14.56
N SER A 280 -0.65 0.79 14.75
CA SER A 280 -0.46 1.41 16.06
C SER A 280 -1.77 2.07 16.51
N PRO A 281 -2.50 1.52 17.52
CA PRO A 281 -3.76 2.11 17.99
C PRO A 281 -3.58 3.54 18.53
N SER A 282 -2.50 3.81 19.26
CA SER A 282 -2.21 5.14 19.80
C SER A 282 -1.98 6.18 18.70
N ASP A 283 -1.13 5.87 17.71
CA ASP A 283 -0.92 6.75 16.56
C ASP A 283 -2.19 6.91 15.71
N GLY A 284 -2.97 5.84 15.57
CA GLY A 284 -4.23 5.85 14.84
C GLY A 284 -5.27 6.79 15.44
N VAL A 285 -5.31 6.89 16.77
CA VAL A 285 -6.20 7.81 17.48
C VAL A 285 -5.62 9.22 17.48
N THR A 286 -4.39 9.41 17.95
CA THR A 286 -3.80 10.76 18.09
C THR A 286 -3.63 11.48 16.74
N HIS A 287 -3.55 10.75 15.62
CA HIS A 287 -3.42 11.31 14.27
C HIS A 287 -4.63 11.04 13.38
N ASN A 288 -5.72 10.58 13.95
CA ASN A 288 -6.99 10.24 13.31
C ASN A 288 -6.88 9.20 12.17
N THR A 289 -7.85 8.33 12.12
CA THR A 289 -7.92 7.24 11.12
C THR A 289 -9.21 7.36 10.31
N ALA A 290 -9.13 7.12 9.00
CA ALA A 290 -10.28 7.02 8.11
C ALA A 290 -10.33 5.66 7.41
N ILE A 291 -11.53 5.06 7.35
CA ILE A 291 -11.86 3.86 6.58
C ILE A 291 -12.85 4.26 5.49
N LEU A 292 -12.40 4.22 4.23
CA LEU A 292 -13.13 4.73 3.07
C LEU A 292 -13.38 3.61 2.05
N GLY A 293 -14.57 3.55 1.48
CA GLY A 293 -14.89 2.57 0.43
C GLY A 293 -16.38 2.30 0.32
N ILE A 294 -16.80 1.62 -0.76
CA ILE A 294 -18.21 1.33 -1.03
C ILE A 294 -18.80 0.29 -0.08
N LEU A 295 -20.10 0.03 -0.21
CA LEU A 295 -20.81 -0.99 0.57
C LEU A 295 -20.28 -2.41 0.27
N GLY A 296 -20.21 -3.29 1.30
CA GLY A 296 -19.92 -4.71 1.15
C GLY A 296 -18.44 -5.08 0.96
N VAL A 297 -17.50 -4.12 1.04
CA VAL A 297 -16.07 -4.38 0.84
C VAL A 297 -15.29 -4.78 2.11
N GLY A 298 -15.94 -4.76 3.30
CA GLY A 298 -15.33 -5.16 4.57
C GLY A 298 -15.04 -4.01 5.54
N LYS A 299 -15.49 -2.76 5.29
CA LYS A 299 -15.23 -1.60 6.18
C LYS A 299 -15.62 -1.83 7.63
N SER A 300 -16.84 -2.31 7.88
CA SER A 300 -17.36 -2.48 9.26
C SER A 300 -16.57 -3.54 10.02
N PHE A 301 -16.10 -4.62 9.37
CA PHE A 301 -15.25 -5.61 10.02
C PHE A 301 -13.89 -5.04 10.40
N LEU A 302 -13.27 -4.28 9.49
CA LEU A 302 -12.01 -3.57 9.80
C LEU A 302 -12.21 -2.56 10.93
N ALA A 303 -13.30 -1.79 10.91
CA ALA A 303 -13.59 -0.82 11.97
C ALA A 303 -13.76 -1.49 13.34
N LEU A 304 -14.50 -2.61 13.41
CA LEU A 304 -14.63 -3.41 14.62
C LEU A 304 -13.28 -3.96 15.11
N GLU A 305 -12.43 -4.42 14.20
CA GLU A 305 -11.07 -4.86 14.54
C GLU A 305 -10.26 -3.71 15.14
N LEU A 306 -10.26 -2.53 14.52
CA LEU A 306 -9.52 -1.37 15.05
C LEU A 306 -10.05 -0.94 16.42
N VAL A 307 -11.37 -1.00 16.65
CA VAL A 307 -11.97 -0.73 17.97
C VAL A 307 -11.47 -1.73 19.00
N GLU A 308 -11.48 -3.04 18.72
CA GLU A 308 -10.97 -4.05 19.66
C GLU A 308 -9.49 -3.84 19.96
N ARG A 309 -8.67 -3.46 18.97
CA ARG A 309 -7.25 -3.11 19.19
C ARG A 309 -7.08 -1.88 20.08
N MET A 310 -7.91 -0.86 19.93
CA MET A 310 -7.91 0.32 20.80
C MET A 310 -8.29 -0.04 22.24
N LEU A 311 -9.31 -0.90 22.41
CA LEU A 311 -9.75 -1.37 23.73
C LEU A 311 -8.66 -2.20 24.42
N ALA A 312 -7.98 -3.09 23.70
CA ALA A 312 -6.85 -3.87 24.20
C ALA A 312 -5.66 -2.99 24.60
N ALA A 313 -5.43 -1.88 23.89
CA ALA A 313 -4.44 -0.87 24.23
C ALA A 313 -4.87 0.06 25.40
N GLY A 314 -6.02 -0.18 26.02
CA GLY A 314 -6.54 0.63 27.13
C GLY A 314 -7.13 1.99 26.71
N ILE A 315 -7.29 2.23 25.42
CA ILE A 315 -7.88 3.47 24.90
C ILE A 315 -9.40 3.39 25.04
N LYS A 316 -10.00 4.44 25.57
CA LYS A 316 -11.47 4.53 25.65
C LYS A 316 -12.07 4.86 24.30
N VAL A 317 -13.19 4.20 23.97
CA VAL A 317 -13.85 4.34 22.67
C VAL A 317 -15.30 4.73 22.85
N LEU A 318 -15.71 5.82 22.20
CA LEU A 318 -17.10 6.26 22.09
C LEU A 318 -17.55 6.07 20.64
N CYS A 319 -18.39 5.07 20.40
CA CYS A 319 -18.97 4.81 19.09
C CYS A 319 -20.29 5.55 18.89
N LEU A 320 -20.36 6.37 17.85
CA LEU A 320 -21.59 6.99 17.35
C LEU A 320 -22.07 6.15 16.15
N ASP A 321 -22.92 5.18 16.43
CA ASP A 321 -23.33 4.11 15.51
C ASP A 321 -24.79 4.27 15.08
N LEU A 322 -25.02 4.75 13.84
CA LEU A 322 -26.36 4.85 13.25
C LEU A 322 -26.95 3.50 12.82
N THR A 323 -26.09 2.48 12.70
CA THR A 323 -26.48 1.16 12.16
C THR A 323 -26.94 0.19 13.25
N ASN A 324 -26.65 0.47 14.52
CA ASN A 324 -26.87 -0.40 15.69
C ASN A 324 -26.16 -1.76 15.61
N GLN A 325 -25.11 -1.89 14.80
CA GLN A 325 -24.38 -3.16 14.61
C GLN A 325 -23.28 -3.37 15.64
N TYR A 326 -22.66 -2.28 16.11
CA TYR A 326 -21.50 -2.36 17.01
C TYR A 326 -21.84 -2.98 18.35
N ALA A 327 -23.00 -2.69 18.92
CA ALA A 327 -23.42 -3.21 20.22
C ALA A 327 -23.50 -4.75 20.22
N VAL A 328 -23.95 -5.35 19.11
CA VAL A 328 -24.04 -6.81 18.97
C VAL A 328 -22.63 -7.41 18.82
N GLN A 329 -21.81 -6.82 17.98
CA GLN A 329 -20.48 -7.34 17.64
C GLN A 329 -19.46 -7.20 18.79
N LEU A 330 -19.61 -6.14 19.61
CA LEU A 330 -18.73 -5.80 20.72
C LEU A 330 -19.36 -6.10 22.08
N ALA A 331 -20.37 -6.96 22.13
CA ALA A 331 -21.09 -7.30 23.37
C ALA A 331 -20.17 -7.79 24.51
N ALA A 332 -19.03 -8.41 24.17
CA ALA A 332 -18.04 -8.85 25.17
C ALA A 332 -17.41 -7.70 25.99
N PHE A 333 -17.48 -6.45 25.49
CA PHE A 333 -16.93 -5.25 26.12
C PHE A 333 -17.99 -4.32 26.73
N LEU A 334 -19.28 -4.71 26.67
CA LEU A 334 -20.43 -3.88 27.09
C LEU A 334 -21.21 -4.53 28.21
N ASP A 335 -21.62 -3.71 29.18
CA ASP A 335 -22.64 -4.02 30.17
C ASP A 335 -23.98 -3.45 29.66
N ALA A 336 -24.80 -4.30 29.04
CA ALA A 336 -26.03 -3.90 28.38
C ALA A 336 -27.03 -3.17 29.30
N ASP A 337 -27.13 -3.59 30.57
CA ASP A 337 -28.03 -2.96 31.54
C ASP A 337 -27.53 -1.58 31.95
N HIS A 338 -26.23 -1.43 32.10
CA HIS A 338 -25.60 -0.15 32.39
C HIS A 338 -25.77 0.83 31.22
N GLU A 339 -25.50 0.38 29.99
CA GLU A 339 -25.67 1.19 28.78
C GLU A 339 -27.12 1.68 28.63
N LYS A 340 -28.08 0.76 28.76
CA LYS A 340 -29.51 1.10 28.72
C LYS A 340 -29.89 2.17 29.74
N LYS A 341 -29.39 2.04 30.98
CA LYS A 341 -29.64 3.02 32.05
C LYS A 341 -29.05 4.41 31.72
N LEU A 342 -27.86 4.45 31.13
CA LEU A 342 -27.25 5.70 30.71
C LEU A 342 -28.04 6.35 29.56
N ASP A 343 -28.52 5.56 28.60
CA ASP A 343 -29.35 6.06 27.50
C ASP A 343 -30.70 6.59 27.97
N GLU A 344 -31.35 5.92 28.92
CA GLU A 344 -32.58 6.40 29.56
C GLU A 344 -32.37 7.74 30.25
N GLN A 345 -31.24 7.95 30.93
CA GLN A 345 -30.91 9.24 31.54
C GLN A 345 -30.73 10.36 30.50
N LEU A 346 -30.09 10.05 29.35
CA LEU A 346 -29.92 11.00 28.26
C LEU A 346 -31.26 11.33 27.61
N ARG A 347 -32.13 10.34 27.37
CA ARG A 347 -33.49 10.58 26.85
C ARG A 347 -34.29 11.45 27.78
N ALA A 348 -34.31 11.16 29.08
CA ALA A 348 -35.01 11.96 30.09
C ALA A 348 -34.49 13.41 30.14
N ALA A 349 -33.18 13.63 29.97
CA ALA A 349 -32.60 14.97 29.88
C ALA A 349 -32.96 15.70 28.57
N GLY A 350 -33.15 14.93 27.47
CA GLY A 350 -33.55 15.46 26.15
C GLY A 350 -35.03 15.82 26.03
N GLU A 351 -35.90 15.12 26.74
CA GLU A 351 -37.34 15.32 26.74
C GLU A 351 -37.68 16.61 27.48
N GLY A 352 -37.77 17.73 26.78
CA GLY A 352 -38.24 19.00 27.34
C GLY A 352 -39.73 18.92 27.67
N ARG A 353 -40.12 19.07 28.94
CA ARG A 353 -41.53 19.23 29.33
C ARG A 353 -41.95 20.64 29.07
N GLN A 354 -42.90 20.87 28.15
CA GLN A 354 -43.68 22.10 28.12
C GLN A 354 -44.60 22.17 29.36
N VAL A 355 -44.24 23.00 30.32
CA VAL A 355 -45.08 23.11 31.53
C VAL A 355 -46.15 24.21 31.39
N LYS A 356 -45.94 25.23 30.55
CA LYS A 356 -46.89 26.28 30.18
C LYS A 356 -46.37 27.14 29.03
N PRO A 357 -47.23 27.83 28.23
CA PRO A 357 -46.81 28.70 27.13
C PRO A 357 -45.95 29.90 27.54
N ASP A 358 -45.97 30.31 28.78
CA ASP A 358 -45.30 31.52 29.30
C ASP A 358 -44.07 31.22 30.17
N VAL A 359 -43.78 29.99 30.43
CA VAL A 359 -42.56 29.60 31.15
C VAL A 359 -41.54 29.33 30.09
N GLU A 360 -40.37 29.94 30.18
CA GLU A 360 -39.18 29.51 29.46
C GLU A 360 -39.13 27.97 29.52
N ALA A 361 -39.60 27.36 28.46
CA ALA A 361 -39.40 25.96 28.25
C ALA A 361 -37.88 25.83 28.16
N GLY A 362 -37.23 25.58 29.29
CA GLY A 362 -35.79 25.37 29.34
C GLY A 362 -35.52 24.31 28.30
N GLY A 363 -35.01 24.76 27.14
CA GLY A 363 -34.78 23.85 26.03
C GLY A 363 -34.02 22.67 26.56
N SER A 364 -34.40 21.48 26.14
CA SER A 364 -33.75 20.23 26.56
C SER A 364 -32.28 20.17 26.18
N ARG A 365 -31.84 20.95 25.19
CA ARG A 365 -30.45 21.01 24.74
C ARG A 365 -29.44 21.31 25.87
N PRO A 366 -29.60 22.34 26.74
CA PRO A 366 -28.68 22.59 27.84
C PRO A 366 -28.66 21.44 28.86
N ALA A 367 -29.80 20.86 29.20
CA ALA A 367 -29.91 19.76 30.15
C ALA A 367 -29.27 18.47 29.57
N PHE A 368 -29.55 18.19 28.30
CA PHE A 368 -28.94 17.08 27.56
C PHE A 368 -27.41 17.24 27.53
N ARG A 369 -26.90 18.42 27.15
CA ARG A 369 -25.46 18.72 27.11
C ARG A 369 -24.80 18.54 28.49
N ALA A 370 -25.44 19.00 29.56
CA ALA A 370 -24.92 18.82 30.92
C ALA A 370 -24.86 17.34 31.30
N LYS A 371 -25.85 16.53 30.94
CA LYS A 371 -25.87 15.10 31.21
C LYS A 371 -24.82 14.35 30.37
N VAL A 372 -24.62 14.71 29.10
CA VAL A 372 -23.53 14.18 28.25
C VAL A 372 -22.17 14.44 28.91
N ARG A 373 -21.92 15.68 29.36
CA ARG A 373 -20.67 16.03 30.08
C ARG A 373 -20.47 15.20 31.34
N GLU A 374 -21.51 15.05 32.16
CA GLU A 374 -21.46 14.22 33.37
C GLU A 374 -21.09 12.79 33.06
N GLN A 375 -21.77 12.18 32.09
CA GLN A 375 -21.51 10.79 31.69
C GLN A 375 -20.12 10.60 31.07
N LEU A 376 -19.64 11.56 30.25
CA LEU A 376 -18.31 11.49 29.66
C LEU A 376 -17.20 11.63 30.71
N LYS A 377 -17.37 12.49 31.72
CA LYS A 377 -16.43 12.58 32.85
C LYS A 377 -16.35 11.27 33.62
N ALA A 378 -17.50 10.67 33.94
CA ALA A 378 -17.57 9.37 34.60
C ALA A 378 -16.97 8.25 33.73
N PHE A 379 -17.20 8.29 32.41
CA PHE A 379 -16.62 7.33 31.47
C PHE A 379 -15.09 7.45 31.39
N LEU A 380 -14.57 8.69 31.34
CA LEU A 380 -13.12 8.95 31.23
C LEU A 380 -12.36 8.67 32.53
N ASP A 381 -13.05 8.58 33.67
CA ASP A 381 -12.42 8.20 34.93
C ASP A 381 -11.76 6.80 34.79
N PRO A 382 -10.46 6.66 35.07
CA PRO A 382 -9.80 5.36 35.06
C PRO A 382 -10.48 4.33 35.98
N ALA A 383 -11.05 4.76 37.12
CA ALA A 383 -11.75 3.91 38.07
C ALA A 383 -13.07 3.33 37.51
N SER A 384 -13.58 3.86 36.38
CA SER A 384 -14.82 3.36 35.77
C SER A 384 -14.75 1.89 35.34
N GLY A 385 -13.53 1.40 35.03
CA GLY A 385 -13.30 0.04 34.52
C GLY A 385 -14.00 -0.26 33.17
N ARG A 386 -14.57 0.77 32.52
CA ARG A 386 -15.27 0.65 31.24
C ARG A 386 -14.53 1.43 30.17
N ASN A 387 -14.26 0.78 29.03
CA ASN A 387 -13.50 1.38 27.94
C ASN A 387 -14.33 1.57 26.66
N LEU A 388 -15.55 1.05 26.60
CA LEU A 388 -16.43 1.16 25.43
C LEU A 388 -17.77 1.77 25.81
N ARG A 389 -18.25 2.70 25.00
CA ARG A 389 -19.58 3.30 25.02
C ARG A 389 -20.13 3.35 23.61
N ILE A 390 -21.35 2.89 23.36
CA ILE A 390 -21.98 2.91 22.04
C ILE A 390 -23.31 3.66 22.13
N LEU A 391 -23.52 4.59 21.21
CA LEU A 391 -24.70 5.45 21.16
C LEU A 391 -25.20 5.55 19.72
N ASN A 392 -26.50 5.59 19.55
CA ASN A 392 -27.10 6.01 18.29
C ASN A 392 -27.65 7.44 18.41
N PRO A 393 -26.99 8.45 17.79
CA PRO A 393 -27.42 9.84 17.89
C PRO A 393 -28.85 10.09 17.39
N SER A 394 -29.35 9.28 16.45
CA SER A 394 -30.71 9.43 15.90
C SER A 394 -31.83 8.97 16.85
N GLN A 395 -31.49 8.31 17.96
CA GLN A 395 -32.47 7.80 18.94
C GLN A 395 -32.83 8.84 20.03
N PHE A 396 -32.18 9.99 20.04
CA PHE A 396 -32.41 11.02 21.04
C PHE A 396 -33.29 12.15 20.47
N GLU A 397 -34.45 12.35 21.06
CA GLU A 397 -35.36 13.45 20.74
C GLU A 397 -35.02 14.64 21.66
N VAL A 398 -34.12 15.51 21.23
CA VAL A 398 -33.70 16.68 21.97
C VAL A 398 -34.35 17.91 21.36
N SER A 399 -35.16 18.63 22.13
CA SER A 399 -35.85 19.83 21.65
C SER A 399 -34.89 20.99 21.41
N ARG A 400 -35.00 21.60 20.25
CA ARG A 400 -34.32 22.86 19.91
C ARG A 400 -35.09 24.03 20.46
N GLN A 401 -34.46 24.84 21.32
CA GLN A 401 -35.05 26.09 21.74
C GLN A 401 -34.78 27.16 20.67
N ASP A 402 -35.78 27.51 19.87
CA ASP A 402 -35.73 28.74 19.08
C ASP A 402 -36.01 29.92 19.97
N SER A 403 -35.18 30.96 19.88
CA SER A 403 -35.12 32.11 20.76
C SER A 403 -36.31 33.09 20.66
N LYS A 404 -37.41 32.69 20.03
CA LYS A 404 -38.65 33.46 19.99
C LYS A 404 -39.85 32.54 20.15
N PRO A 405 -40.61 32.65 21.25
CA PRO A 405 -41.90 32.00 21.34
C PRO A 405 -42.84 32.72 20.34
N TYR A 406 -43.03 32.10 19.17
CA TYR A 406 -44.14 32.55 18.31
C TYR A 406 -45.41 31.91 18.86
N ALA A 407 -46.35 32.76 19.22
CA ALA A 407 -47.67 32.34 19.63
C ALA A 407 -48.35 31.57 18.48
N GLY A 408 -48.55 30.29 18.67
CA GLY A 408 -49.28 29.40 17.77
C GLY A 408 -48.47 28.27 17.20
N ASN A 409 -48.65 27.07 17.75
CA ASN A 409 -48.34 25.75 17.16
C ASN A 409 -47.00 25.54 16.41
N ALA A 410 -45.93 26.15 16.84
CA ALA A 410 -44.63 25.74 16.37
C ALA A 410 -44.27 24.39 17.05
N ALA A 411 -44.38 23.29 16.32
CA ALA A 411 -43.79 22.03 16.72
C ALA A 411 -42.30 22.31 17.04
N MET A 412 -41.87 22.01 18.27
CA MET A 412 -40.47 22.19 18.64
C MET A 412 -39.64 21.32 17.72
N ALA A 413 -38.79 21.94 16.91
CA ALA A 413 -37.85 21.20 16.08
C ALA A 413 -36.87 20.43 16.97
N THR A 414 -36.69 19.16 16.71
CA THR A 414 -35.69 18.32 17.37
C THR A 414 -34.30 18.52 16.74
N LEU A 415 -33.27 18.29 17.51
CA LEU A 415 -31.90 18.28 17.00
C LEU A 415 -31.70 17.13 16.02
N THR A 416 -30.90 17.38 14.97
CA THR A 416 -30.47 16.35 14.03
C THR A 416 -29.40 15.42 14.63
N ALA A 417 -29.18 14.29 14.01
CA ALA A 417 -28.09 13.38 14.41
C ALA A 417 -26.71 14.09 14.37
N ALA A 418 -26.49 14.98 13.40
CA ALA A 418 -25.26 15.78 13.31
C ALA A 418 -25.12 16.76 14.49
N GLU A 419 -26.21 17.43 14.90
CA GLU A 419 -26.19 18.32 16.05
C GLU A 419 -25.97 17.60 17.38
N ILE A 420 -26.54 16.42 17.55
CA ILE A 420 -26.30 15.56 18.73
C ILE A 420 -24.84 15.08 18.72
N THR A 421 -24.33 14.64 17.57
CA THR A 421 -22.92 14.28 17.39
C THR A 421 -21.96 15.41 17.77
N ALA A 422 -22.30 16.65 17.42
CA ALA A 422 -21.52 17.82 17.78
C ALA A 422 -21.48 18.04 19.29
N ILE A 423 -22.59 17.82 20.00
CA ILE A 423 -22.62 17.91 21.47
C ILE A 423 -21.66 16.88 22.08
N PHE A 424 -21.70 15.62 21.65
CA PHE A 424 -20.77 14.60 22.13
C PHE A 424 -19.31 14.95 21.82
N SER A 425 -19.03 15.44 20.61
CA SER A 425 -17.67 15.80 20.19
C SER A 425 -17.09 16.96 20.99
N GLU A 426 -17.88 18.01 21.24
CA GLU A 426 -17.47 19.18 22.04
C GLU A 426 -17.29 18.83 23.53
N GLU A 427 -18.22 18.05 24.10
CA GLU A 427 -18.13 17.65 25.49
C GLU A 427 -16.98 16.63 25.74
N ALA A 428 -16.69 15.76 24.76
CA ALA A 428 -15.52 14.90 24.78
C ALA A 428 -14.22 15.71 24.79
N LEU A 429 -14.14 16.75 23.92
CA LEU A 429 -12.99 17.65 23.94
C LEU A 429 -12.84 18.35 25.29
N THR A 430 -13.95 18.90 25.81
CA THR A 430 -13.93 19.60 27.11
C THR A 430 -13.47 18.69 28.24
N ALA A 431 -13.99 17.46 28.31
CA ALA A 431 -13.60 16.49 29.32
C ALA A 431 -12.11 16.09 29.20
N CYS A 432 -11.61 15.89 27.99
CA CYS A 432 -10.18 15.62 27.77
C CYS A 432 -9.29 16.84 28.12
N GLN A 433 -9.76 18.06 27.84
CA GLN A 433 -9.05 19.30 28.22
C GLN A 433 -8.92 19.45 29.74
N GLU A 434 -9.96 19.13 30.50
CA GLU A 434 -9.93 19.16 31.97
C GLU A 434 -8.91 18.16 32.56
N MET A 435 -8.63 17.07 31.84
CA MET A 435 -7.59 16.10 32.22
C MET A 435 -6.16 16.57 31.90
N GLY A 436 -6.00 17.68 31.18
CA GLY A 436 -4.72 18.24 30.76
C GLY A 436 -4.13 17.63 29.48
N MET A 437 -3.02 18.19 29.02
CA MET A 437 -2.32 17.78 27.81
C MET A 437 -1.67 16.40 27.96
N THR A 438 -1.57 15.65 26.85
CA THR A 438 -0.88 14.36 26.76
C THR A 438 -0.55 14.04 25.30
N ASP A 439 0.49 13.24 25.11
CA ASP A 439 0.80 12.62 23.81
C ASP A 439 0.16 11.23 23.67
N ASP A 440 -0.35 10.65 24.76
CA ASP A 440 -1.02 9.34 24.76
C ASP A 440 -2.48 9.46 24.31
N ALA A 441 -2.95 8.46 23.57
CA ALA A 441 -4.35 8.35 23.19
C ALA A 441 -5.24 8.04 24.40
N ARG A 442 -6.24 8.89 24.67
CA ARG A 442 -7.20 8.70 25.79
C ARG A 442 -8.56 8.25 25.28
N LEU A 443 -9.07 8.92 24.24
CA LEU A 443 -10.41 8.72 23.74
C LEU A 443 -10.44 8.74 22.23
N CYS A 444 -11.08 7.74 21.63
CA CYS A 444 -11.42 7.70 20.22
C CYS A 444 -12.92 7.92 20.03
N LEU A 445 -13.29 8.90 19.19
CA LEU A 445 -14.64 9.05 18.69
C LEU A 445 -14.78 8.27 17.39
N VAL A 446 -15.65 7.26 17.37
CA VAL A 446 -15.93 6.49 16.15
C VAL A 446 -17.18 7.06 15.50
N TYR A 447 -17.06 7.54 14.26
CA TYR A 447 -18.16 8.06 13.45
C TYR A 447 -18.54 7.01 12.39
N GLU A 448 -19.50 6.14 12.71
CA GLU A 448 -20.06 5.20 11.74
C GLU A 448 -21.05 5.90 10.83
N GLU A 449 -20.96 5.70 9.54
CA GLU A 449 -21.68 6.47 8.50
C GLU A 449 -21.43 7.99 8.61
N ALA A 450 -20.15 8.35 8.68
CA ALA A 450 -19.68 9.71 8.94
C ALA A 450 -20.27 10.78 8.01
N HIS A 451 -20.70 10.42 6.79
CA HIS A 451 -21.37 11.33 5.88
C HIS A 451 -22.73 11.84 6.39
N THR A 452 -23.30 11.18 7.40
CA THR A 452 -24.54 11.63 8.08
C THR A 452 -24.23 12.35 9.39
N LEU A 453 -23.19 11.93 10.12
CA LEU A 453 -22.84 12.49 11.43
C LEU A 453 -22.03 13.78 11.33
N VAL A 454 -21.17 13.88 10.31
CA VAL A 454 -20.29 15.04 10.04
C VAL A 454 -20.28 15.37 8.55
N PRO A 455 -21.45 15.76 7.99
CA PRO A 455 -21.62 15.96 6.56
C PRO A 455 -20.79 17.12 6.02
N GLU A 456 -20.49 17.10 4.73
CA GLU A 456 -19.85 18.24 4.05
C GLU A 456 -20.83 19.42 3.98
N TRP A 457 -20.33 20.61 4.22
CA TRP A 457 -21.15 21.84 4.37
C TRP A 457 -22.03 22.15 3.15
N ASN A 458 -21.62 21.79 1.94
CA ASN A 458 -22.38 22.03 0.71
C ASN A 458 -23.40 20.91 0.41
N SER A 459 -23.34 19.79 1.12
CA SER A 459 -24.29 18.68 0.99
C SER A 459 -25.44 18.76 1.99
N VAL A 460 -25.45 19.78 2.86
CA VAL A 460 -26.40 19.91 3.96
C VAL A 460 -27.47 20.93 3.64
N ALA A 461 -28.73 20.57 3.85
CA ALA A 461 -29.87 21.46 3.64
C ALA A 461 -30.15 22.43 4.82
N ALA A 462 -29.79 22.02 6.04
CA ALA A 462 -30.09 22.78 7.26
C ALA A 462 -28.87 23.54 7.79
N ASP A 463 -29.05 24.84 8.14
CA ASP A 463 -27.98 25.66 8.71
C ASP A 463 -27.44 25.12 10.07
N GLY A 464 -28.30 24.45 10.85
CA GLY A 464 -27.91 23.80 12.10
C GLY A 464 -26.86 22.74 11.92
N ASP A 465 -26.94 21.92 10.88
CA ASP A 465 -25.97 20.86 10.56
C ASP A 465 -24.63 21.43 10.15
N LYS A 466 -24.58 22.59 9.47
CA LYS A 466 -23.31 23.25 9.12
C LYS A 466 -22.55 23.68 10.37
N GLN A 467 -23.25 24.28 11.34
CA GLN A 467 -22.65 24.69 12.60
C GLN A 467 -22.20 23.48 13.42
N ALA A 468 -23.01 22.42 13.46
CA ALA A 468 -22.70 21.16 14.14
C ALA A 468 -21.46 20.49 13.56
N THR A 469 -21.39 20.38 12.24
CA THR A 469 -20.21 19.81 11.57
C THR A 469 -18.94 20.64 11.85
N ALA A 470 -19.03 21.98 11.82
CA ALA A 470 -17.91 22.84 12.17
C ALA A 470 -17.47 22.68 13.64
N ALA A 471 -18.42 22.43 14.55
CA ALA A 471 -18.14 22.16 15.96
C ALA A 471 -17.44 20.82 16.16
N SER A 472 -17.93 19.75 15.53
CA SER A 472 -17.27 18.43 15.54
C SER A 472 -15.87 18.49 14.94
N ALA A 473 -15.69 19.17 13.80
CA ALA A 473 -14.39 19.35 13.17
C ALA A 473 -13.40 20.08 14.10
N ARG A 474 -13.86 21.12 14.79
CA ARG A 474 -13.05 21.86 15.77
C ARG A 474 -12.63 20.98 16.93
N ALA A 475 -13.53 20.14 17.44
CA ALA A 475 -13.23 19.21 18.51
C ALA A 475 -12.12 18.23 18.13
N ILE A 476 -12.17 17.67 16.92
CA ILE A 476 -11.12 16.75 16.41
C ILE A 476 -9.79 17.50 16.16
N LEU A 477 -9.85 18.69 15.54
CA LEU A 477 -8.66 19.51 15.29
C LEU A 477 -7.89 19.88 16.57
N GLN A 478 -8.61 20.20 17.64
CA GLN A 478 -8.00 20.60 18.91
C GLN A 478 -7.69 19.42 19.83
N GLY A 479 -8.34 18.28 19.60
CA GLY A 479 -8.35 17.12 20.50
C GLY A 479 -6.99 16.44 20.65
N ARG A 480 -6.16 16.42 19.62
CA ARG A 480 -4.87 15.72 19.59
C ARG A 480 -4.00 16.00 20.82
N LYS A 481 -3.88 17.26 21.21
CA LYS A 481 -3.06 17.68 22.36
C LYS A 481 -3.57 17.16 23.73
N TYR A 482 -4.78 16.64 23.74
CA TYR A 482 -5.46 16.13 24.93
C TYR A 482 -5.76 14.64 24.83
N GLY A 483 -5.15 13.95 23.84
CA GLY A 483 -5.35 12.53 23.61
C GLY A 483 -6.70 12.15 23.01
N LEU A 484 -7.44 13.12 22.45
CA LEU A 484 -8.69 12.88 21.73
C LEU A 484 -8.45 12.79 20.23
N GLY A 485 -8.95 11.74 19.61
CA GLY A 485 -8.94 11.58 18.16
C GLY A 485 -10.19 10.89 17.63
N CYS A 486 -10.18 10.54 16.34
CA CYS A 486 -11.33 9.88 15.73
C CYS A 486 -10.97 8.73 14.79
N LEU A 487 -11.91 7.80 14.67
CA LEU A 487 -12.01 6.81 13.62
C LEU A 487 -13.26 7.13 12.77
N LEU A 488 -13.05 7.45 11.51
CA LEU A 488 -14.10 7.88 10.58
C LEU A 488 -14.37 6.78 9.57
N ILE A 489 -15.62 6.32 9.47
CA ILE A 489 -16.02 5.29 8.53
C ILE A 489 -17.09 5.85 7.60
N THR A 490 -16.88 5.76 6.29
CA THR A 490 -17.85 6.23 5.30
C THR A 490 -17.79 5.46 3.99
N GLN A 491 -18.93 5.37 3.35
CA GLN A 491 -19.06 4.90 1.96
C GLN A 491 -19.16 6.05 0.95
N ARG A 492 -19.34 7.29 1.42
CA ARG A 492 -19.50 8.50 0.59
C ARG A 492 -18.48 9.56 0.98
N THR A 493 -17.24 9.37 0.53
CA THR A 493 -16.10 10.23 0.88
C THR A 493 -16.35 11.70 0.52
N ALA A 494 -17.01 11.97 -0.63
CA ALA A 494 -17.32 13.31 -1.09
C ALA A 494 -18.31 14.06 -0.16
N ASN A 495 -19.12 13.33 0.62
CA ASN A 495 -20.15 13.90 1.47
C ASN A 495 -19.71 14.06 2.94
N VAL A 496 -18.47 13.74 3.28
CA VAL A 496 -17.89 13.96 4.61
C VAL A 496 -17.09 15.25 4.61
N THR A 497 -17.17 16.02 5.68
CA THR A 497 -16.43 17.27 5.78
C THR A 497 -14.92 17.09 5.57
N LYS A 498 -14.40 17.79 4.58
CA LYS A 498 -12.96 17.79 4.26
C LYS A 498 -12.13 18.30 5.44
N SER A 499 -12.70 19.11 6.32
CA SER A 499 -12.01 19.60 7.51
C SER A 499 -11.58 18.48 8.46
N ILE A 500 -12.38 17.41 8.61
CA ILE A 500 -11.99 16.22 9.41
C ILE A 500 -11.16 15.26 8.56
N LEU A 501 -11.58 14.97 7.32
CA LEU A 501 -10.84 14.04 6.45
C LEU A 501 -9.37 14.45 6.29
N ASN A 502 -9.11 15.76 6.13
CA ASN A 502 -7.74 16.29 6.02
C ASN A 502 -6.92 16.16 7.31
N GLN A 503 -7.55 15.82 8.43
CA GLN A 503 -6.86 15.53 9.70
C GLN A 503 -6.62 14.04 9.92
N CYS A 504 -7.19 13.18 9.09
CA CYS A 504 -6.92 11.75 9.14
C CYS A 504 -5.58 11.47 8.47
N ASN A 505 -4.54 11.32 9.29
CA ASN A 505 -3.20 10.98 8.79
C ASN A 505 -3.12 9.51 8.37
N THR A 506 -3.93 8.65 8.98
CA THR A 506 -4.00 7.22 8.64
C THR A 506 -5.27 6.94 7.83
N VAL A 507 -5.09 6.27 6.69
CA VAL A 507 -6.18 5.97 5.75
C VAL A 507 -6.14 4.50 5.35
N PHE A 508 -7.30 3.85 5.43
CA PHE A 508 -7.59 2.59 4.77
C PHE A 508 -8.56 2.87 3.61
N ALA A 509 -8.04 2.88 2.39
CA ALA A 509 -8.84 3.05 1.18
C ALA A 509 -9.18 1.69 0.58
N LEU A 510 -10.43 1.25 0.75
CA LEU A 510 -10.97 0.05 0.13
C LEU A 510 -11.53 0.40 -1.26
N ARG A 511 -12.13 -0.60 -1.94
CA ARG A 511 -12.71 -0.40 -3.28
C ARG A 511 -13.60 0.85 -3.34
N SER A 512 -13.36 1.69 -4.35
CA SER A 512 -14.15 2.89 -4.62
C SER A 512 -14.24 3.13 -6.12
N PHE A 513 -15.45 3.39 -6.64
CA PHE A 513 -15.70 3.68 -8.07
C PHE A 513 -15.82 5.17 -8.35
N ASP A 514 -16.17 5.96 -7.34
CA ASP A 514 -16.43 7.37 -7.48
C ASP A 514 -15.16 8.16 -7.78
N GLU A 515 -15.18 8.93 -8.87
CA GLU A 515 -14.02 9.69 -9.34
C GLU A 515 -13.63 10.81 -8.36
N THR A 516 -14.61 11.47 -7.75
CA THR A 516 -14.36 12.52 -6.75
C THR A 516 -13.63 11.95 -5.52
N SER A 517 -14.02 10.77 -5.06
CA SER A 517 -13.32 10.06 -3.98
C SER A 517 -11.91 9.64 -4.39
N ARG A 518 -11.73 9.16 -5.63
CA ARG A 518 -10.40 8.77 -6.14
C ARG A 518 -9.48 9.97 -6.28
N GLU A 519 -9.97 11.09 -6.81
CA GLU A 519 -9.20 12.32 -6.91
C GLU A 519 -8.78 12.82 -5.52
N PHE A 520 -9.69 12.83 -4.56
CA PHE A 520 -9.38 13.15 -3.17
C PHE A 520 -8.30 12.23 -2.60
N LEU A 521 -8.49 10.92 -2.73
CA LEU A 521 -7.55 9.91 -2.22
C LEU A 521 -6.18 9.97 -2.92
N SER A 522 -6.13 10.37 -4.19
CA SER A 522 -4.87 10.49 -4.92
C SER A 522 -3.87 11.45 -4.26
N ASN A 523 -4.35 12.42 -3.49
CA ASN A 523 -3.51 13.36 -2.74
C ASN A 523 -2.87 12.72 -1.49
N TYR A 524 -3.41 11.59 -1.01
CA TYR A 524 -2.90 10.88 0.18
C TYR A 524 -2.09 9.64 -0.18
N ILE A 525 -2.64 8.79 -1.06
CA ILE A 525 -2.05 7.50 -1.40
C ILE A 525 -1.28 7.51 -2.73
N GLY A 526 -1.30 8.64 -3.44
CA GLY A 526 -0.71 8.76 -4.77
C GLY A 526 -1.66 8.32 -5.89
N ARG A 527 -1.43 8.85 -7.10
CA ARG A 527 -2.30 8.60 -8.27
C ARG A 527 -2.35 7.12 -8.65
N ASP A 528 -1.21 6.44 -8.56
CA ASP A 528 -1.09 5.04 -8.97
C ASP A 528 -2.00 4.14 -8.12
N TYR A 529 -1.93 4.26 -6.79
CA TYR A 529 -2.83 3.52 -5.90
C TYR A 529 -4.29 3.95 -6.01
N ALA A 530 -4.56 5.22 -6.32
CA ALA A 530 -5.94 5.68 -6.51
C ALA A 530 -6.59 5.07 -7.77
N GLN A 531 -5.81 4.78 -8.81
CA GLN A 531 -6.29 4.12 -10.03
C GLN A 531 -6.65 2.65 -9.81
N VAL A 532 -6.04 2.00 -8.83
CA VAL A 532 -6.28 0.61 -8.45
C VAL A 532 -7.58 0.42 -7.66
N LEU A 533 -8.05 1.45 -6.95
CA LEU A 533 -9.20 1.33 -6.05
C LEU A 533 -10.47 0.71 -6.67
N PRO A 534 -10.84 0.94 -7.94
CA PRO A 534 -12.01 0.32 -8.55
C PRO A 534 -11.89 -1.20 -8.71
N THR A 535 -10.69 -1.72 -8.87
CA THR A 535 -10.40 -3.14 -9.15
C THR A 535 -10.10 -3.95 -7.91
N LEU A 536 -9.90 -3.30 -6.75
CA LEU A 536 -9.55 -3.98 -5.50
C LEU A 536 -10.52 -5.12 -5.19
N PRO A 537 -10.03 -6.33 -4.90
CA PRO A 537 -10.85 -7.42 -4.41
C PRO A 537 -11.50 -7.09 -3.06
N GLN A 538 -12.49 -7.87 -2.64
CA GLN A 538 -13.06 -7.75 -1.31
C GLN A 538 -11.98 -7.97 -0.23
N ARG A 539 -12.05 -7.22 0.85
CA ARG A 539 -11.06 -7.23 1.96
C ARG A 539 -9.65 -6.81 1.54
N HIS A 540 -9.48 -6.11 0.41
CA HIS A 540 -8.23 -5.46 0.08
C HIS A 540 -8.37 -3.95 0.32
N ALA A 541 -7.31 -3.35 0.84
CA ALA A 541 -7.24 -1.92 1.12
C ALA A 541 -5.86 -1.37 0.78
N VAL A 542 -5.79 -0.15 0.33
CA VAL A 542 -4.55 0.63 0.36
C VAL A 542 -4.44 1.25 1.76
N PHE A 543 -3.41 0.87 2.48
CA PHE A 543 -3.13 1.29 3.84
C PHE A 543 -1.94 2.24 3.89
N PHE A 544 -2.11 3.39 4.50
CA PHE A 544 -1.09 4.42 4.60
C PHE A 544 -1.28 5.28 5.85
N GLY A 545 -0.20 5.84 6.36
CA GLY A 545 -0.20 6.88 7.38
C GLY A 545 0.63 6.55 8.61
N LYS A 546 0.53 7.40 9.62
CA LYS A 546 1.36 7.35 10.83
C LYS A 546 1.20 6.07 11.65
N ALA A 547 -0.01 5.51 11.67
CA ALA A 547 -0.28 4.25 12.37
C ALA A 547 0.17 3.00 11.61
N SER A 548 0.65 3.14 10.35
CA SER A 548 1.15 2.05 9.54
C SER A 548 2.60 1.72 9.87
N SER A 549 2.94 0.43 9.88
CA SER A 549 4.33 -0.04 9.96
C SER A 549 5.14 0.19 8.67
N SER A 550 4.51 0.67 7.59
CA SER A 550 5.17 1.09 6.34
C SER A 550 5.21 2.60 6.22
N SER A 551 6.33 3.13 5.73
CA SER A 551 6.49 4.56 5.40
C SER A 551 5.78 4.95 4.10
N ASN A 552 5.44 3.99 3.25
CA ASN A 552 4.80 4.18 1.95
C ASN A 552 3.40 3.60 1.94
N PRO A 553 2.48 4.10 1.09
CA PRO A 553 1.23 3.43 0.82
C PRO A 553 1.48 2.00 0.35
N VAL A 554 0.68 1.06 0.85
CA VAL A 554 0.78 -0.36 0.50
C VAL A 554 -0.61 -0.96 0.33
N MET A 555 -0.76 -1.87 -0.61
CA MET A 555 -1.97 -2.66 -0.74
C MET A 555 -1.88 -3.89 0.15
N ILE A 556 -2.86 -4.07 1.03
CA ILE A 556 -2.94 -5.20 1.94
C ILE A 556 -4.27 -5.93 1.79
N ARG A 557 -4.27 -7.20 2.15
CA ARG A 557 -5.46 -7.98 2.44
C ARG A 557 -5.71 -7.88 3.94
N VAL A 558 -6.79 -7.20 4.35
CA VAL A 558 -7.17 -7.09 5.76
C VAL A 558 -7.63 -8.45 6.30
N ASN A 559 -7.53 -8.62 7.61
CA ASN A 559 -7.84 -9.86 8.28
C ASN A 559 -9.28 -10.34 8.01
N ASP A 560 -9.47 -11.65 8.05
CA ASP A 560 -10.79 -12.24 8.20
C ASP A 560 -11.29 -12.03 9.63
N ARG A 561 -12.59 -11.68 9.78
CA ARG A 561 -13.15 -11.34 11.09
C ARG A 561 -13.07 -12.50 12.09
N GLU A 562 -13.42 -13.72 11.65
CA GLU A 562 -13.41 -14.89 12.51
C GLU A 562 -11.99 -15.27 12.90
N ALA A 563 -11.10 -15.37 11.92
CA ALA A 563 -9.68 -15.66 12.16
C ALA A 563 -9.01 -14.60 13.06
N PHE A 564 -9.37 -13.32 12.88
CA PHE A 564 -8.91 -12.26 13.77
C PHE A 564 -9.41 -12.47 15.21
N LEU A 565 -10.70 -12.75 15.40
CA LEU A 565 -11.26 -12.96 16.74
C LEU A 565 -10.56 -14.11 17.46
N ASP A 566 -10.33 -15.22 16.76
CA ASP A 566 -9.66 -16.39 17.32
C ASP A 566 -8.22 -16.07 17.74
N ALA A 567 -7.43 -15.44 16.86
CA ALA A 567 -6.03 -15.13 17.14
C ALA A 567 -5.87 -13.98 18.16
N PHE A 568 -6.60 -12.87 17.95
CA PHE A 568 -6.44 -11.66 18.75
C PHE A 568 -6.99 -11.81 20.16
N ARG A 569 -8.19 -12.38 20.32
CA ARG A 569 -8.81 -12.56 21.65
C ARG A 569 -8.13 -13.63 22.49
N ALA A 570 -7.44 -14.59 21.85
CA ALA A 570 -6.57 -15.52 22.57
C ALA A 570 -5.37 -14.80 23.20
N ALA A 571 -4.79 -13.82 22.49
CA ALA A 571 -3.68 -13.00 22.98
C ALA A 571 -4.14 -11.86 23.90
N HIS A 572 -5.32 -11.27 23.64
CA HIS A 572 -5.87 -10.10 24.34
C HIS A 572 -7.32 -10.37 24.75
N PRO A 573 -7.54 -11.16 25.82
CA PRO A 573 -8.90 -11.46 26.29
C PRO A 573 -9.61 -10.18 26.76
N PRO A 574 -10.92 -10.02 26.48
CA PRO A 574 -11.69 -8.89 26.96
C PRO A 574 -11.56 -8.75 28.50
N PRO A 575 -11.35 -7.53 29.01
CA PRO A 575 -11.26 -7.31 30.44
C PRO A 575 -12.60 -7.65 31.12
N PRO A 576 -12.59 -8.21 32.35
CA PRO A 576 -13.82 -8.46 33.08
C PRO A 576 -14.57 -7.14 33.33
N LEU A 577 -15.83 -7.11 32.96
CA LEU A 577 -16.69 -5.93 33.19
C LEU A 577 -16.91 -5.74 34.70
N PRO A 578 -16.91 -4.48 35.21
CA PRO A 578 -17.23 -4.20 36.61
C PRO A 578 -18.62 -4.75 36.93
N ARG A 579 -18.69 -5.64 37.95
CA ARG A 579 -19.99 -6.09 38.43
C ARG A 579 -20.74 -4.90 39.04
N ALA A 580 -22.02 -4.77 38.77
CA ALA A 580 -22.89 -3.83 39.44
C ALA A 580 -22.78 -4.12 40.94
N ALA A 581 -22.37 -3.11 41.76
CA ALA A 581 -22.33 -3.27 43.20
C ALA A 581 -23.72 -3.71 43.66
N ALA A 582 -23.79 -4.83 44.35
CA ALA A 582 -25.05 -5.30 44.92
C ALA A 582 -25.60 -4.18 45.85
N PRO A 583 -26.89 -3.88 45.82
CA PRO A 583 -27.46 -2.84 46.69
C PRO A 583 -27.35 -3.34 48.13
N GLY A 584 -26.28 -2.96 48.86
CA GLY A 584 -26.05 -3.35 50.22
C GLY A 584 -24.62 -3.14 50.77
N GLU A 585 -23.59 -2.98 49.92
CA GLU A 585 -22.20 -2.88 50.42
C GLU A 585 -21.65 -1.46 50.64
N ALA A 586 -22.42 -0.41 50.37
CA ALA A 586 -22.00 0.98 50.53
C ALA A 586 -22.11 1.51 51.97
N ALA A 587 -22.48 0.69 52.98
CA ALA A 587 -22.69 1.12 54.39
C ALA A 587 -21.71 0.54 55.41
N ALA A 588 -20.68 -0.24 55.01
CA ALA A 588 -19.81 -0.91 55.97
C ALA A 588 -18.35 -0.39 56.01
N GLY A 589 -18.03 0.72 55.35
CA GLY A 589 -16.64 1.20 55.18
C GLY A 589 -16.25 2.49 55.94
N VAL A 590 -17.05 2.99 56.89
CA VAL A 590 -16.69 4.20 57.71
C VAL A 590 -16.94 3.96 59.18
N GLN A 591 -16.25 2.98 59.75
CA GLN A 591 -16.04 2.89 61.21
C GLN A 591 -14.80 2.01 61.45
N GLY A 592 -13.66 2.64 61.74
CA GLY A 592 -12.48 1.92 62.17
C GLY A 592 -11.15 2.56 61.78
N ALA A 593 -10.94 3.82 62.18
CA ALA A 593 -9.61 4.40 62.21
C ALA A 593 -9.54 5.49 63.28
N ALA A 594 -9.67 5.07 64.53
CA ALA A 594 -9.22 5.83 65.71
C ALA A 594 -8.51 4.81 66.60
N ASP A 595 -7.19 4.87 66.59
CA ASP A 595 -6.22 4.47 67.61
C ASP A 595 -4.93 3.92 66.97
N ALA A 596 -3.95 4.80 66.85
CA ALA A 596 -2.55 4.40 66.73
C ALA A 596 -1.72 5.36 67.60
N PRO A 597 -0.87 4.85 68.54
CA PRO A 597 -0.15 5.65 69.53
C PRO A 597 1.09 6.31 68.90
N GLU A 598 1.37 7.50 69.43
CA GLU A 598 2.61 8.25 69.32
C GLU A 598 3.85 7.38 69.65
N ALA A 599 4.81 7.39 68.77
CA ALA A 599 6.18 6.96 69.15
C ALA A 599 7.18 8.07 68.80
N GLN A 600 7.73 8.56 69.83
CA GLN A 600 8.76 9.59 69.99
C GLN A 600 10.00 9.38 69.14
N GLY A 601 10.55 10.52 68.74
CA GLY A 601 11.75 10.84 68.06
C GLY A 601 13.05 10.07 68.33
N ARG A 602 13.96 10.21 67.40
CA ARG A 602 15.38 10.45 67.64
C ARG A 602 16.08 10.97 66.41
N THR A 603 16.74 12.05 66.62
CA THR A 603 17.70 12.81 65.85
C THR A 603 18.98 12.08 65.43
N ARG A 604 19.69 12.59 64.39
CA ARG A 604 21.11 12.38 63.98
C ARG A 604 21.35 11.18 63.06
N ALA A 605 22.05 11.38 61.93
CA ALA A 605 23.09 12.29 61.47
C ALA A 605 22.95 12.43 59.91
#